data_ad6dc106956ac3f2c5f68c83bf815c1a
#
_entry.id   ad6dc106956ac3f2c5f68c83bf815c1a
#
_cell.length_a   1.000
_cell.length_b   1.000
_cell.length_c   1.000
_cell.angle_alpha   90.00
_cell.angle_beta   90.00
_cell.angle_gamma   90.00
#
_symmetry.space_group_name_H-M   'P 1'
#
loop_
_entity.id
_entity.type
_entity.pdbx_description
1 polymer ?
#
loop_
_entity_poly.entity_id
_entity_poly.type
_entity_poly.pdbx_seq_one_letter_code
_entity_poly.pdbx_strand_id
1 'polypeptide(L)'
;IVDYTPWALVTTSTTDVTGRYSFSVSTNPSIEYYISFIPPTLPTLLGSDAELSNSLVVGALSIKSRDYFRFDTNNDGRVTISDTYSIFARRRGLISSFIASPPDSRIFTSAQWSTINASTANLKVSFPGVQTITINTPASGGVSSYYITRLGYSN
;
A
#
# COMPACT_ATOMS: atom_id res chain seq x y z
N ILE A 1 27.42 -18.74 13.75
CA ILE A 1 27.77 -17.43 13.20
C ILE A 1 26.81 -17.24 12.06
N VAL A 2 25.78 -16.41 12.25
CA VAL A 2 24.87 -16.03 11.18
C VAL A 2 25.56 -14.88 10.45
N ASP A 3 26.04 -15.18 9.24
CA ASP A 3 26.69 -14.20 8.38
C ASP A 3 25.55 -13.31 7.79
N TYR A 4 25.33 -12.16 8.41
CA TYR A 4 24.48 -11.12 7.83
C TYR A 4 25.29 -10.43 6.74
N THR A 5 25.34 -11.01 5.56
CA THR A 5 25.75 -10.26 4.36
C THR A 5 24.75 -9.11 4.18
N PRO A 6 25.19 -7.86 4.17
CA PRO A 6 24.28 -6.74 3.98
C PRO A 6 23.61 -6.88 2.60
N TRP A 7 22.30 -6.70 2.57
CA TRP A 7 21.50 -6.69 1.35
C TRP A 7 22.09 -5.67 0.36
N ALA A 8 22.46 -6.14 -0.82
CA ALA A 8 22.94 -5.26 -1.87
C ALA A 8 21.76 -4.78 -2.73
N LEU A 9 21.68 -3.48 -2.95
CA LEU A 9 20.74 -2.93 -3.91
C LEU A 9 21.15 -3.38 -5.32
N VAL A 10 20.29 -4.19 -5.95
CA VAL A 10 20.56 -4.73 -7.30
C VAL A 10 20.08 -3.75 -8.37
N THR A 11 18.87 -3.22 -8.22
CA THR A 11 18.29 -2.28 -9.17
C THR A 11 17.13 -1.52 -8.53
N THR A 12 16.76 -0.39 -9.13
CA THR A 12 15.56 0.37 -8.82
C THR A 12 14.73 0.59 -10.07
N SER A 13 13.43 0.66 -9.91
CA SER A 13 12.50 1.06 -10.96
C SER A 13 11.46 2.01 -10.38
N THR A 14 11.04 2.98 -11.17
CA THR A 14 9.93 3.88 -10.82
C THR A 14 8.68 3.45 -11.58
N THR A 15 7.52 3.64 -10.95
CA THR A 15 6.24 3.42 -11.62
C THR A 15 6.03 4.46 -12.71
N ASP A 16 5.48 4.03 -13.84
CA ASP A 16 4.98 4.92 -14.87
C ASP A 16 3.68 5.63 -14.45
N VAL A 17 3.13 6.44 -15.33
CA VAL A 17 1.86 7.18 -15.10
C VAL A 17 0.66 6.27 -14.87
N THR A 18 0.76 4.98 -15.21
CA THR A 18 -0.28 3.97 -14.97
C THR A 18 -0.04 3.16 -13.69
N GLY A 19 1.02 3.47 -12.94
CA GLY A 19 1.40 2.75 -11.72
C GLY A 19 2.13 1.43 -11.98
N ARG A 20 2.59 1.18 -13.21
CA ARG A 20 3.37 -0.02 -13.55
C ARG A 20 4.86 0.22 -13.37
N TYR A 21 5.55 -0.81 -12.96
CA TYR A 21 7.01 -0.84 -12.91
C TYR A 21 7.51 -2.17 -13.50
N SER A 22 8.72 -2.16 -14.01
CA SER A 22 9.41 -3.36 -14.46
C SER A 22 10.89 -3.28 -14.14
N PHE A 23 11.47 -4.41 -13.86
CA PHE A 23 12.92 -4.57 -13.73
C PHE A 23 13.30 -5.98 -14.15
N SER A 24 14.55 -6.13 -14.57
CA SER A 24 15.13 -7.43 -14.91
C SER A 24 16.17 -7.80 -13.88
N VAL A 25 16.13 -9.04 -13.41
CA VAL A 25 17.10 -9.60 -12.49
C VAL A 25 17.69 -10.88 -13.06
N SER A 26 18.86 -11.28 -12.57
CA SER A 26 19.47 -12.55 -12.97
C SER A 26 18.58 -13.74 -12.62
N THR A 27 18.52 -14.72 -13.48
CA THR A 27 17.77 -15.98 -13.27
C THR A 27 18.51 -17.00 -12.43
N ASN A 28 19.52 -16.60 -11.65
CA ASN A 28 20.26 -17.53 -10.80
C ASN A 28 19.32 -18.05 -9.67
N PRO A 29 19.01 -19.36 -9.64
CA PRO A 29 18.09 -19.94 -8.67
C PRO A 29 18.63 -19.93 -7.22
N SER A 30 19.91 -19.65 -7.03
CA SER A 30 20.53 -19.55 -5.70
C SER A 30 20.42 -18.14 -5.11
N ILE A 31 19.82 -17.17 -5.83
CA ILE A 31 19.66 -15.80 -5.37
C ILE A 31 18.20 -15.53 -5.06
N GLU A 32 17.92 -15.14 -3.84
CA GLU A 32 16.61 -14.61 -3.47
C GLU A 32 16.60 -13.09 -3.64
N TYR A 33 15.56 -12.58 -4.27
CA TYR A 33 15.35 -11.15 -4.45
C TYR A 33 14.21 -10.69 -3.59
N TYR A 34 14.39 -9.55 -2.95
CA TYR A 34 13.35 -8.87 -2.17
C TYR A 34 12.97 -7.58 -2.85
N ILE A 35 11.67 -7.40 -3.09
CA ILE A 35 11.14 -6.12 -3.53
C ILE A 35 10.68 -5.38 -2.29
N SER A 36 11.32 -4.25 -1.99
CA SER A 36 10.79 -3.29 -1.04
C SER A 36 10.28 -2.07 -1.80
N PHE A 37 9.10 -1.62 -1.43
CA PHE A 37 8.57 -0.36 -1.94
C PHE A 37 9.08 0.77 -1.05
N ILE A 38 10.00 1.55 -1.58
CA ILE A 38 10.40 2.81 -0.95
C ILE A 38 9.51 3.88 -1.57
N PRO A 39 8.53 4.43 -0.86
CA PRO A 39 7.78 5.53 -1.41
C PRO A 39 8.76 6.66 -1.71
N PRO A 40 8.73 7.26 -2.91
CA PRO A 40 9.36 8.55 -3.10
C PRO A 40 8.83 9.49 -2.02
N THR A 41 9.62 10.49 -1.64
CA THR A 41 9.18 11.55 -0.70
C THR A 41 7.69 11.73 -0.80
N LEU A 42 6.99 11.42 0.29
CA LEU A 42 5.52 11.29 0.35
C LEU A 42 4.88 12.40 -0.50
N PRO A 43 4.14 12.07 -1.56
CA PRO A 43 3.37 13.09 -2.25
C PRO A 43 2.51 13.78 -1.19
N THR A 44 2.43 15.08 -1.27
CA THR A 44 1.58 15.87 -0.37
C THR A 44 0.16 15.32 -0.45
N LEU A 45 -0.45 15.00 0.68
CA LEU A 45 -1.86 14.63 0.73
C LEU A 45 -2.69 15.74 0.09
N LEU A 46 -3.54 15.36 -0.86
CA LEU A 46 -4.37 16.31 -1.60
C LEU A 46 -5.68 16.59 -0.85
N GLY A 47 -6.34 17.70 -1.16
CA GLY A 47 -7.68 17.98 -0.68
C GLY A 47 -8.68 16.90 -1.07
N SER A 48 -8.53 16.36 -2.26
CA SER A 48 -9.35 15.25 -2.77
C SER A 48 -9.30 13.99 -1.91
N ASP A 49 -8.19 13.72 -1.21
CA ASP A 49 -8.10 12.55 -0.32
C ASP A 49 -9.03 12.69 0.88
N ALA A 50 -9.03 13.87 1.52
CA ALA A 50 -9.93 14.16 2.62
C ALA A 50 -11.41 14.28 2.15
N GLU A 51 -11.66 14.86 0.98
CA GLU A 51 -12.99 14.97 0.38
C GLU A 51 -13.58 13.60 0.06
N LEU A 52 -12.78 12.69 -0.51
CA LEU A 52 -13.21 11.32 -0.78
C LEU A 52 -13.52 10.58 0.51
N SER A 53 -12.66 10.66 1.53
CA SER A 53 -12.91 10.09 2.84
C SER A 53 -14.21 10.64 3.46
N ASN A 54 -14.43 11.94 3.40
CA ASN A 54 -15.66 12.56 3.89
C ASN A 54 -16.89 12.06 3.14
N SER A 55 -16.82 11.91 1.81
CA SER A 55 -17.92 11.42 0.97
C SER A 55 -18.33 9.98 1.34
N LEU A 56 -17.37 9.15 1.74
CA LEU A 56 -17.63 7.81 2.28
C LEU A 56 -18.32 7.86 3.64
N VAL A 57 -17.84 8.75 4.53
CA VAL A 57 -18.38 8.89 5.90
C VAL A 57 -19.83 9.40 5.89
N VAL A 58 -20.15 10.36 5.05
CA VAL A 58 -21.53 10.90 4.95
C VAL A 58 -22.47 10.04 4.09
N GLY A 59 -21.97 8.93 3.56
CA GLY A 59 -22.79 8.01 2.75
C GLY A 59 -23.07 8.48 1.32
N ALA A 60 -22.39 9.51 0.84
CA ALA A 60 -22.48 9.95 -0.56
C ALA A 60 -21.88 8.93 -1.52
N LEU A 61 -20.94 8.13 -1.03
CA LEU A 61 -20.34 6.99 -1.73
C LEU A 61 -20.41 5.74 -0.86
N SER A 62 -20.57 4.58 -1.49
CA SER A 62 -20.55 3.30 -0.79
C SER A 62 -19.13 2.88 -0.45
N ILE A 63 -18.87 2.56 0.82
CA ILE A 63 -17.58 2.05 1.29
C ILE A 63 -17.32 0.67 0.67
N LYS A 64 -16.12 0.50 0.14
CA LYS A 64 -15.60 -0.79 -0.34
C LYS A 64 -14.46 -1.26 0.55
N SER A 65 -14.12 -2.54 0.47
CA SER A 65 -13.04 -3.11 1.28
C SER A 65 -11.72 -2.35 1.13
N ARG A 66 -11.39 -1.90 -0.08
CA ARG A 66 -10.19 -1.09 -0.36
C ARG A 66 -10.12 0.22 0.44
N ASP A 67 -11.27 0.78 0.79
CA ASP A 67 -11.35 2.08 1.46
C ASP A 67 -10.95 1.97 2.94
N TYR A 68 -11.13 0.81 3.56
CA TYR A 68 -10.59 0.54 4.90
C TYR A 68 -9.07 0.55 4.92
N PHE A 69 -8.41 0.06 3.86
CA PHE A 69 -6.94 0.10 3.75
C PHE A 69 -6.40 1.51 3.52
N ARG A 70 -7.21 2.37 2.90
CA ARG A 70 -6.81 3.73 2.54
C ARG A 70 -7.14 4.75 3.61
N PHE A 71 -8.30 4.64 4.25
CA PHE A 71 -8.88 5.70 5.05
C PHE A 71 -9.08 5.39 6.53
N ASP A 72 -9.01 4.13 6.97
CA ASP A 72 -9.02 3.79 8.39
C ASP A 72 -7.64 4.10 9.01
N THR A 73 -7.44 5.37 9.37
CA THR A 73 -6.15 5.92 9.79
C THR A 73 -5.79 5.63 11.24
N ASN A 74 -6.77 5.34 12.08
CA ASN A 74 -6.59 4.95 13.47
C ASN A 74 -6.62 3.43 13.68
N ASN A 75 -6.86 2.67 12.57
CA ASN A 75 -6.90 1.21 12.54
C ASN A 75 -7.94 0.57 13.47
N ASP A 76 -9.07 1.27 13.69
CA ASP A 76 -10.18 0.76 14.51
C ASP A 76 -11.16 -0.14 13.73
N GLY A 77 -10.92 -0.34 12.44
CA GLY A 77 -11.72 -1.18 11.54
C GLY A 77 -12.90 -0.45 10.91
N ARG A 78 -12.99 0.86 11.05
CA ARG A 78 -14.05 1.71 10.50
C ARG A 78 -13.44 2.86 9.71
N VAL A 79 -14.26 3.47 8.84
CA VAL A 79 -13.93 4.74 8.19
C VAL A 79 -14.93 5.76 8.72
N THR A 80 -14.45 6.70 9.51
CA THR A 80 -15.26 7.65 10.28
C THR A 80 -14.78 9.09 10.07
N ILE A 81 -15.51 10.05 10.63
CA ILE A 81 -15.10 11.44 10.59
C ILE A 81 -13.74 11.69 11.30
N SER A 82 -13.39 10.86 12.28
CA SER A 82 -12.09 10.92 12.96
C SER A 82 -10.93 10.66 11.99
N ASP A 83 -11.11 9.70 11.07
CA ASP A 83 -10.14 9.39 10.05
C ASP A 83 -10.00 10.52 9.03
N THR A 84 -11.14 11.05 8.58
CA THR A 84 -11.16 12.20 7.67
C THR A 84 -10.45 13.40 8.30
N TYR A 85 -10.70 13.67 9.58
CA TYR A 85 -10.01 14.73 10.32
C TYR A 85 -8.49 14.47 10.39
N SER A 86 -8.08 13.24 10.65
CA SER A 86 -6.66 12.87 10.71
C SER A 86 -5.95 13.08 9.36
N ILE A 87 -6.60 12.73 8.24
CA ILE A 87 -6.10 12.99 6.89
C ILE A 87 -5.95 14.49 6.65
N PHE A 88 -6.95 15.26 7.02
CA PHE A 88 -6.94 16.72 6.91
C PHE A 88 -5.84 17.35 7.77
N ALA A 89 -5.70 16.90 9.03
CA ALA A 89 -4.66 17.38 9.94
C ALA A 89 -3.25 17.08 9.43
N ARG A 90 -3.03 15.87 8.89
CA ARG A 90 -1.74 15.49 8.28
C ARG A 90 -1.43 16.34 7.06
N ARG A 91 -2.42 16.58 6.20
CA ARG A 91 -2.28 17.48 5.05
C ARG A 91 -1.85 18.89 5.44
N ARG A 92 -2.38 19.41 6.55
CA ARG A 92 -2.06 20.72 7.09
C ARG A 92 -0.75 20.76 7.89
N GLY A 93 -0.08 19.62 8.06
CA GLY A 93 1.13 19.54 8.87
C GLY A 93 0.88 19.64 10.37
N LEU A 94 -0.38 19.50 10.82
CA LEU A 94 -0.75 19.52 12.24
C LEU A 94 -0.34 18.23 12.95
N ILE A 95 -0.22 17.14 12.22
CA ILE A 95 0.32 15.86 12.67
C ILE A 95 1.33 15.34 11.64
N SER A 96 2.40 14.69 12.11
CA SER A 96 3.45 14.11 11.26
C SER A 96 3.19 12.65 10.90
N SER A 97 2.36 11.94 11.69
CA SER A 97 1.98 10.54 11.48
C SER A 97 0.57 10.29 11.96
N PHE A 98 -0.06 9.20 11.51
CA PHE A 98 -1.33 8.75 12.05
C PHE A 98 -1.14 8.07 13.41
N ILE A 99 -2.14 8.20 14.31
CA ILE A 99 -2.04 7.81 15.74
C ILE A 99 -1.67 6.33 15.92
N ALA A 100 -2.28 5.43 15.15
CA ALA A 100 -2.06 3.99 15.28
C ALA A 100 -0.78 3.51 14.59
N SER A 101 0.01 4.42 13.99
CA SER A 101 1.20 4.09 13.19
C SER A 101 0.99 2.84 12.32
N PRO A 102 -0.17 2.67 11.65
CA PRO A 102 -0.35 1.55 10.77
C PRO A 102 0.67 1.65 9.63
N PRO A 103 1.01 0.55 8.96
CA PRO A 103 1.89 0.61 7.81
C PRO A 103 1.38 1.64 6.79
N ASP A 104 2.22 2.61 6.42
CA ASP A 104 1.87 3.66 5.45
C ASP A 104 1.54 3.07 4.07
N SER A 105 2.04 1.89 3.75
CA SER A 105 1.76 1.19 2.51
C SER A 105 1.56 -0.30 2.73
N ARG A 106 0.77 -0.91 1.86
CA ARG A 106 0.53 -2.35 1.84
C ARG A 106 0.57 -2.85 0.40
N ILE A 107 1.14 -4.02 0.20
CA ILE A 107 1.32 -4.65 -1.10
C ILE A 107 0.44 -5.90 -1.14
N PHE A 108 -0.26 -6.08 -2.25
CA PHE A 108 -1.19 -7.19 -2.49
C PHE A 108 -0.88 -7.85 -3.83
N THR A 109 -1.09 -9.15 -3.92
CA THR A 109 -1.13 -9.83 -5.21
C THR A 109 -2.37 -9.40 -6.02
N SER A 110 -2.35 -9.60 -7.33
CA SER A 110 -3.51 -9.30 -8.20
C SER A 110 -4.77 -10.01 -7.75
N ALA A 111 -4.68 -11.28 -7.30
CA ALA A 111 -5.82 -12.04 -6.82
C ALA A 111 -6.40 -11.45 -5.54
N GLN A 112 -5.55 -11.11 -4.56
CA GLN A 112 -5.98 -10.45 -3.33
C GLN A 112 -6.64 -9.11 -3.62
N TRP A 113 -6.03 -8.30 -4.49
CA TRP A 113 -6.56 -6.99 -4.86
C TRP A 113 -7.92 -7.08 -5.57
N SER A 114 -8.09 -8.06 -6.45
CA SER A 114 -9.38 -8.32 -7.11
C SER A 114 -10.48 -8.63 -6.08
N THR A 115 -10.19 -9.48 -5.09
CA THR A 115 -11.13 -9.81 -4.00
C THR A 115 -11.44 -8.58 -3.14
N ILE A 116 -10.43 -7.79 -2.78
CA ILE A 116 -10.59 -6.55 -2.01
C ILE A 116 -11.48 -5.54 -2.76
N ASN A 117 -11.28 -5.35 -4.06
CA ASN A 117 -12.07 -4.42 -4.84
C ASN A 117 -13.52 -4.85 -5.05
N ALA A 118 -13.79 -6.13 -5.08
CA ALA A 118 -15.14 -6.67 -5.26
C ALA A 118 -15.97 -6.64 -3.97
N SER A 119 -15.35 -6.57 -2.80
CA SER A 119 -16.01 -6.67 -1.49
C SER A 119 -16.37 -5.29 -0.93
N THR A 120 -17.44 -5.28 -0.11
CA THR A 120 -17.81 -4.14 0.77
C THR A 120 -17.43 -4.40 2.24
N ALA A 121 -17.04 -5.63 2.58
CA ALA A 121 -16.63 -5.99 3.93
C ALA A 121 -15.21 -5.46 4.24
N ASN A 122 -14.94 -5.21 5.52
CA ASN A 122 -13.57 -4.91 5.95
C ASN A 122 -12.72 -6.20 5.92
N LEU A 123 -11.84 -6.29 4.94
CA LEU A 123 -10.96 -7.44 4.73
C LEU A 123 -9.54 -7.23 5.28
N LYS A 124 -9.29 -6.20 6.10
CA LYS A 124 -7.94 -5.91 6.64
C LYS A 124 -7.35 -7.08 7.44
N VAL A 125 -8.17 -7.84 8.16
CA VAL A 125 -7.74 -9.02 8.92
C VAL A 125 -7.44 -10.19 7.99
N SER A 126 -8.29 -10.42 6.98
CA SER A 126 -8.13 -11.53 6.03
C SER A 126 -6.96 -11.32 5.06
N PHE A 127 -6.70 -10.06 4.71
CA PHE A 127 -5.62 -9.65 3.81
C PHE A 127 -4.80 -8.51 4.44
N PRO A 128 -3.94 -8.80 5.41
CA PRO A 128 -3.17 -7.75 6.08
C PRO A 128 -2.23 -7.00 5.14
N GLY A 129 -1.93 -7.55 3.96
CA GLY A 129 -0.92 -7.06 3.05
C GLY A 129 0.49 -7.29 3.58
N VAL A 130 1.48 -7.01 2.76
CA VAL A 130 2.90 -7.08 3.13
C VAL A 130 3.59 -5.76 2.79
N GLN A 131 4.71 -5.49 3.43
CA GLN A 131 5.54 -4.32 3.11
C GLN A 131 6.68 -4.65 2.16
N THR A 132 7.07 -5.92 2.12
CA THR A 132 8.10 -6.45 1.24
C THR A 132 7.61 -7.72 0.60
N ILE A 133 8.09 -8.00 -0.60
CA ILE A 133 7.78 -9.22 -1.34
C ILE A 133 9.08 -9.96 -1.60
N THR A 134 9.11 -11.24 -1.25
CA THR A 134 10.19 -12.14 -1.66
C THR A 134 9.84 -12.73 -3.01
N ILE A 135 10.74 -12.60 -3.97
CA ILE A 135 10.63 -13.26 -5.27
C ILE A 135 11.64 -14.39 -5.30
N ASN A 136 11.14 -15.61 -5.30
CA ASN A 136 11.93 -16.77 -5.69
C ASN A 136 12.00 -16.76 -7.20
N THR A 137 13.20 -16.63 -7.77
CA THR A 137 13.38 -16.62 -9.21
C THR A 137 12.95 -17.97 -9.77
N PRO A 138 11.91 -18.04 -10.61
CA PRO A 138 11.56 -19.28 -11.29
C PRO A 138 12.67 -19.63 -12.31
N ALA A 139 12.84 -20.91 -12.58
CA ALA A 139 13.79 -21.40 -13.60
C ALA A 139 13.47 -20.85 -15.02
N SER A 140 12.28 -20.34 -15.23
CA SER A 140 11.85 -19.61 -16.44
C SER A 140 11.20 -18.30 -16.02
N GLY A 141 11.45 -17.22 -16.76
CA GLY A 141 10.90 -15.89 -16.46
C GLY A 141 9.39 -15.91 -16.28
N GLY A 142 8.93 -15.28 -15.21
CA GLY A 142 7.51 -15.11 -14.89
C GLY A 142 7.17 -13.63 -14.70
N VAL A 143 5.93 -13.25 -14.99
CA VAL A 143 5.39 -11.93 -14.71
C VAL A 143 4.49 -12.03 -13.49
N SER A 144 4.79 -11.22 -12.47
CA SER A 144 3.94 -11.09 -11.29
C SER A 144 3.48 -9.65 -11.17
N SER A 145 2.19 -9.45 -10.94
CA SER A 145 1.61 -8.12 -10.75
C SER A 145 1.20 -7.94 -9.29
N TYR A 146 1.56 -6.79 -8.74
CA TYR A 146 1.25 -6.42 -7.38
C TYR A 146 0.56 -5.05 -7.35
N TYR A 147 -0.27 -4.84 -6.33
CA TYR A 147 -0.97 -3.59 -6.09
C TYR A 147 -0.52 -3.00 -4.77
N ILE A 148 -0.33 -1.70 -4.74
CA ILE A 148 0.12 -0.97 -3.56
C ILE A 148 -0.97 0.02 -3.17
N THR A 149 -1.36 -0.01 -1.90
CA THR A 149 -2.23 1.00 -1.30
C THR A 149 -1.45 1.83 -0.30
N ARG A 150 -1.82 3.08 -0.15
CA ARG A 150 -1.23 4.00 0.82
C ARG A 150 -2.31 4.54 1.75
N LEU A 151 -1.97 4.60 3.03
CA LEU A 151 -2.86 5.11 4.05
C LEU A 151 -3.02 6.63 3.93
N GLY A 152 -4.26 7.08 3.90
CA GLY A 152 -4.62 8.48 3.74
C GLY A 152 -4.72 8.95 2.28
N TYR A 153 -4.47 8.09 1.28
CA TYR A 153 -4.47 8.45 -0.14
C TYR A 153 -5.61 7.77 -0.90
N SER A 154 -6.17 8.49 -1.86
CA SER A 154 -7.29 8.01 -2.70
C SER A 154 -6.85 7.14 -3.88
N ASN A 155 -5.58 7.15 -4.24
CA ASN A 155 -4.99 6.42 -5.38
C ASN A 155 -3.70 5.68 -5.01
#